data_b5c81506d64f6ac7cb87f05a7a83f14e
#
_entry.id   b5c81506d64f6ac7cb87f05a7a83f14e
#
_cell.length_a   1.000
_cell.length_b   1.000
_cell.length_c   1.000
_cell.angle_alpha   90.00
_cell.angle_beta   90.00
_cell.angle_gamma   90.00
#
_symmetry.space_group_name_H-M   'P 1'
#
loop_
_entity.id
_entity.type
_entity.pdbx_description
1 polymer ?
#
loop_
_entity_poly.entity_id
_entity_poly.type
_entity_poly.pdbx_seq_one_letter_code
_entity_poly.pdbx_strand_id
1 'polypeptide(L)'
;MEMMLLEECCEILDSMRIPITASNRKEGIYPYYGANGIQDHVADYIFDDELVLLAEDGGNFGSKTRPIAYRVSGKCWVNNHAHVLKPKEGLNVDFLCYSLMFYNTEGLVNGATRQKLTQTTMRKMLIPNLSIENQLY
;
A
#
# COMPACT_ATOMS: atom_id res chain seq x y z
N MET A 1 22.91 0.30 9.91
CA MET A 1 21.97 1.27 9.33
C MET A 1 20.78 1.43 10.26
N GLU A 2 20.42 2.66 10.53
CA GLU A 2 19.23 2.95 11.32
C GLU A 2 17.97 2.65 10.50
N MET A 3 16.97 2.10 11.16
CA MET A 3 15.69 1.75 10.54
C MET A 3 14.56 2.46 11.26
N MET A 4 13.44 2.64 10.58
CA MET A 4 12.25 3.23 11.16
C MET A 4 11.03 2.35 10.87
N LEU A 5 10.07 2.35 11.79
CA LEU A 5 8.82 1.60 11.66
C LEU A 5 7.86 2.32 10.71
N LEU A 6 7.09 1.58 9.92
CA LEU A 6 6.09 2.18 9.05
C LEU A 6 5.09 3.04 9.84
N GLU A 7 4.67 2.62 11.02
CA GLU A 7 3.75 3.41 11.84
C GLU A 7 4.32 4.75 12.31
N GLU A 8 5.66 4.87 12.35
CA GLU A 8 6.33 6.11 12.73
C GLU A 8 6.46 7.09 11.56
N CYS A 9 6.65 6.58 10.34
CA CYS A 9 6.97 7.41 9.17
C CYS A 9 5.80 7.57 8.19
N CYS A 10 4.70 6.88 8.40
CA CYS A 10 3.51 6.96 7.55
C CYS A 10 2.25 7.20 8.37
N GLU A 11 1.30 7.93 7.77
CA GLU A 11 -0.08 7.86 8.18
C GLU A 11 -0.69 6.62 7.54
N ILE A 12 -1.39 5.81 8.33
CA ILE A 12 -2.05 4.60 7.86
C ILE A 12 -3.55 4.91 7.72
N LEU A 13 -4.03 4.94 6.48
CA LEU A 13 -5.37 5.41 6.15
C LEU A 13 -6.35 4.26 5.90
N ASP A 14 -6.05 3.08 6.41
CA ASP A 14 -6.85 1.87 6.19
C ASP A 14 -8.31 2.02 6.62
N SER A 15 -8.57 2.78 7.68
CA SER A 15 -9.93 3.01 8.17
C SER A 15 -10.82 3.77 7.20
N MET A 16 -10.24 4.43 6.21
CA MET A 16 -10.97 5.18 5.18
C MET A 16 -11.36 4.33 3.97
N ARG A 17 -10.86 3.11 3.89
CA ARG A 17 -11.17 2.20 2.78
C ARG A 17 -12.64 1.78 2.81
N ILE A 18 -13.24 1.68 1.63
CA ILE A 18 -14.63 1.22 1.50
C ILE A 18 -14.69 0.17 0.38
N PRO A 19 -14.83 -1.12 0.71
CA PRO A 19 -15.00 -2.13 -0.33
C PRO A 19 -16.37 -2.02 -0.96
N ILE A 20 -16.43 -2.15 -2.29
CA ILE A 20 -17.68 -2.14 -3.05
C ILE A 20 -17.73 -3.39 -3.90
N THR A 21 -18.78 -4.21 -3.74
CA THR A 21 -18.96 -5.38 -4.60
C THR A 21 -19.13 -4.94 -6.05
N ALA A 22 -18.71 -5.77 -7.00
CA ALA A 22 -18.71 -5.42 -8.42
C ALA A 22 -20.09 -4.96 -8.91
N SER A 23 -21.17 -5.60 -8.44
CA SER A 23 -22.53 -5.24 -8.82
C SER A 23 -23.00 -3.89 -8.30
N ASN A 24 -22.35 -3.35 -7.24
CA ASN A 24 -22.70 -2.08 -6.62
C ASN A 24 -21.79 -0.93 -7.06
N ARG A 25 -20.78 -1.20 -7.89
CA ARG A 25 -19.88 -0.17 -8.40
C ARG A 25 -20.57 0.61 -9.51
N LYS A 26 -20.58 1.94 -9.37
CA LYS A 26 -21.05 2.84 -10.41
C LYS A 26 -19.89 3.16 -11.33
N GLU A 27 -20.03 2.89 -12.62
CA GLU A 27 -19.01 3.14 -13.63
C GLU A 27 -18.61 4.61 -13.69
N GLY A 28 -17.32 4.87 -13.85
CA GLY A 28 -16.78 6.23 -13.92
C GLY A 28 -15.33 6.24 -14.35
N ILE A 29 -14.62 7.33 -13.99
CA ILE A 29 -13.23 7.57 -14.43
C ILE A 29 -12.18 7.36 -13.34
N TYR A 30 -12.59 7.22 -12.08
CA TYR A 30 -11.64 7.11 -10.98
C TYR A 30 -11.22 5.67 -10.76
N PRO A 31 -9.90 5.40 -10.67
CA PRO A 31 -9.45 4.01 -10.45
C PRO A 31 -9.89 3.47 -9.11
N TYR A 32 -10.30 2.21 -9.13
CA TYR A 32 -10.67 1.42 -7.94
C TYR A 32 -9.60 0.34 -7.75
N TYR A 33 -8.85 0.45 -6.65
CA TYR A 33 -7.68 -0.38 -6.40
C TYR A 33 -7.95 -1.52 -5.45
N GLY A 34 -7.30 -2.65 -5.73
CA GLY A 34 -7.19 -3.79 -4.84
C GLY A 34 -5.74 -4.10 -4.49
N ALA A 35 -5.46 -5.33 -4.06
CA ALA A 35 -4.12 -5.74 -3.63
C ALA A 35 -3.07 -5.66 -4.76
N ASN A 36 -3.47 -5.88 -6.00
CA ASN A 36 -2.57 -6.05 -7.14
C ASN A 36 -2.75 -4.98 -8.23
N GLY A 37 -3.35 -3.86 -7.90
CA GLY A 37 -3.54 -2.75 -8.82
C GLY A 37 -5.00 -2.41 -9.07
N ILE A 38 -5.24 -1.80 -10.22
CA ILE A 38 -6.58 -1.35 -10.62
C ILE A 38 -7.47 -2.55 -10.94
N GLN A 39 -8.62 -2.62 -10.27
CA GLN A 39 -9.65 -3.63 -10.53
C GLN A 39 -10.80 -3.10 -11.37
N ASP A 40 -11.08 -1.80 -11.28
CA ASP A 40 -12.24 -1.17 -11.90
C ASP A 40 -12.05 0.33 -11.98
N HIS A 41 -13.01 1.02 -12.60
CA HIS A 41 -13.10 2.48 -12.58
C HIS A 41 -14.50 2.87 -12.10
N VAL A 42 -14.57 3.78 -11.15
CA VAL A 42 -15.81 4.15 -10.47
C VAL A 42 -16.11 5.64 -10.59
N ALA A 43 -17.34 6.02 -10.26
CA ALA A 43 -17.85 7.38 -10.48
C ALA A 43 -17.39 8.38 -9.42
N ASP A 44 -16.83 7.92 -8.31
CA ASP A 44 -16.42 8.79 -7.21
C ASP A 44 -15.05 8.38 -6.67
N TYR A 45 -14.48 9.17 -5.77
CA TYR A 45 -13.19 8.90 -5.13
C TYR A 45 -13.26 9.16 -3.63
N ILE A 46 -12.40 8.50 -2.87
CA ILE A 46 -12.26 8.72 -1.42
C ILE A 46 -10.87 9.20 -1.03
N PHE A 47 -9.91 9.12 -1.94
CA PHE A 47 -8.55 9.63 -1.76
C PHE A 47 -8.20 10.56 -2.90
N ASP A 48 -7.43 11.59 -2.60
CA ASP A 48 -6.85 12.49 -3.58
C ASP A 48 -5.49 12.94 -3.05
N ASP A 49 -4.48 12.05 -3.21
CA ASP A 49 -3.18 12.27 -2.60
C ASP A 49 -2.10 11.41 -3.26
N GLU A 50 -0.87 11.62 -2.82
CA GLU A 50 0.29 10.79 -3.18
C GLU A 50 0.41 9.67 -2.15
N LEU A 51 0.14 8.45 -2.57
CA LEU A 51 0.03 7.30 -1.68
C LEU A 51 0.88 6.13 -2.15
N VAL A 52 1.18 5.23 -1.21
CA VAL A 52 1.66 3.89 -1.51
C VAL A 52 0.62 2.90 -1.02
N LEU A 53 0.20 2.00 -1.89
CA LEU A 53 -0.68 0.90 -1.53
C LEU A 53 0.15 -0.37 -1.36
N LEU A 54 -0.04 -1.06 -0.23
CA LEU A 54 0.69 -2.28 0.12
C LEU A 54 -0.32 -3.40 0.31
N ALA A 55 -0.13 -4.53 -0.36
CA ALA A 55 -1.06 -5.65 -0.29
C ALA A 55 -1.35 -6.07 1.15
N GLU A 56 -2.64 -6.22 1.49
CA GLU A 56 -3.07 -6.78 2.78
C GLU A 56 -3.32 -8.28 2.63
N ASP A 57 -4.13 -8.69 1.65
CA ASP A 57 -4.37 -10.10 1.37
C ASP A 57 -4.46 -10.34 -0.14
N GLY A 58 -4.15 -11.56 -0.56
CA GLY A 58 -4.16 -11.93 -1.97
C GLY A 58 -3.06 -11.27 -2.80
N GLY A 59 -2.04 -10.70 -2.16
CA GLY A 59 -0.92 -10.08 -2.86
C GLY A 59 0.14 -11.08 -3.30
N ASN A 60 1.13 -10.58 -4.04
CA ASN A 60 2.22 -11.38 -4.63
C ASN A 60 3.37 -11.60 -3.63
N PHE A 61 3.04 -11.94 -2.39
CA PHE A 61 4.04 -12.11 -1.33
C PHE A 61 5.08 -13.15 -1.71
N GLY A 62 6.36 -12.80 -1.55
CA GLY A 62 7.48 -13.67 -1.88
C GLY A 62 7.85 -13.69 -3.36
N SER A 63 7.10 -13.06 -4.25
CA SER A 63 7.46 -12.94 -5.66
C SER A 63 8.69 -12.06 -5.83
N LYS A 64 9.58 -12.41 -6.75
CA LYS A 64 10.75 -11.60 -7.13
C LYS A 64 10.50 -10.74 -8.36
N THR A 65 9.35 -10.90 -9.02
CA THR A 65 9.02 -10.22 -10.26
C THR A 65 7.76 -9.38 -10.18
N ARG A 66 6.86 -9.69 -9.25
CA ARG A 66 5.60 -8.97 -9.05
C ARG A 66 5.62 -8.27 -7.70
N PRO A 67 5.57 -6.94 -7.67
CA PRO A 67 5.63 -6.19 -6.40
C PRO A 67 4.38 -6.36 -5.57
N ILE A 68 4.52 -6.16 -4.25
CA ILE A 68 3.41 -6.12 -3.31
C ILE A 68 2.97 -4.69 -2.96
N ALA A 69 3.68 -3.70 -3.48
CA ALA A 69 3.39 -2.29 -3.24
C ALA A 69 3.45 -1.53 -4.56
N TYR A 70 2.64 -0.49 -4.68
CA TYR A 70 2.65 0.37 -5.87
C TYR A 70 2.23 1.80 -5.53
N ARG A 71 2.66 2.72 -6.39
CA ARG A 71 2.40 4.15 -6.28
C ARG A 71 1.03 4.52 -6.81
N VAL A 72 0.35 5.42 -6.09
CA VAL A 72 -0.90 6.02 -6.52
C VAL A 72 -0.81 7.53 -6.37
N SER A 73 -1.25 8.25 -7.39
CA SER A 73 -1.30 9.70 -7.43
C SER A 73 -2.72 10.16 -7.74
N GLY A 74 -3.22 11.12 -6.96
CA GLY A 74 -4.49 11.78 -7.27
C GLY A 74 -5.71 11.02 -6.80
N LYS A 75 -6.82 11.24 -7.51
CA LYS A 75 -8.14 10.76 -7.09
C LYS A 75 -8.33 9.28 -7.33
N CYS A 76 -8.68 8.53 -6.29
CA CYS A 76 -8.88 7.09 -6.39
C CYS A 76 -9.78 6.55 -5.27
N TRP A 77 -10.15 5.29 -5.43
CA TRP A 77 -10.90 4.50 -4.44
C TRP A 77 -10.12 3.25 -4.14
N VAL A 78 -10.10 2.80 -2.88
CA VAL A 78 -9.34 1.63 -2.46
C VAL A 78 -10.24 0.69 -1.65
N ASN A 79 -10.17 -0.60 -1.97
CA ASN A 79 -10.91 -1.63 -1.23
C ASN A 79 -10.12 -2.10 0.01
N ASN A 80 -10.60 -3.14 0.69
CA ASN A 80 -10.00 -3.65 1.92
C ASN A 80 -8.86 -4.67 1.70
N HIS A 81 -8.38 -4.86 0.48
CA HIS A 81 -7.28 -5.79 0.17
C HIS A 81 -5.92 -5.11 0.05
N ALA A 82 -5.86 -3.81 0.24
CA ALA A 82 -4.62 -3.05 0.23
C ALA A 82 -4.57 -2.09 1.42
N HIS A 83 -3.41 -2.04 2.10
CA HIS A 83 -3.11 -0.99 3.08
C HIS A 83 -2.86 0.32 2.35
N VAL A 84 -3.31 1.43 2.92
CA VAL A 84 -3.15 2.77 2.36
C VAL A 84 -2.16 3.56 3.21
N LEU A 85 -0.99 3.87 2.64
CA LEU A 85 0.10 4.54 3.33
C LEU A 85 0.35 5.92 2.73
N LYS A 86 0.33 6.92 3.60
CA LYS A 86 0.71 8.28 3.23
C LYS A 86 1.99 8.65 3.98
N PRO A 87 3.09 8.94 3.28
CA PRO A 87 4.34 9.28 3.96
C PRO A 87 4.18 10.60 4.73
N LYS A 88 4.75 10.63 5.93
CA LYS A 88 4.87 11.85 6.72
C LYS A 88 5.99 12.73 6.17
N GLU A 89 6.08 13.95 6.69
CA GLU A 89 7.16 14.88 6.34
C GLU A 89 8.52 14.20 6.54
N GLY A 90 9.43 14.39 5.59
CA GLY A 90 10.76 13.80 5.61
C GLY A 90 10.87 12.43 4.96
N LEU A 91 9.76 11.85 4.50
CA LEU A 91 9.77 10.59 3.77
C LEU A 91 9.28 10.81 2.33
N ASN A 92 10.14 10.52 1.37
CA ASN A 92 9.80 10.59 -0.06
C ASN A 92 8.89 9.42 -0.42
N VAL A 93 7.81 9.68 -1.14
CA VAL A 93 6.80 8.67 -1.47
C VAL A 93 7.35 7.57 -2.39
N ASP A 94 8.23 7.91 -3.33
CA ASP A 94 8.85 6.92 -4.21
C ASP A 94 9.82 6.03 -3.45
N PHE A 95 10.62 6.61 -2.53
CA PHE A 95 11.49 5.84 -1.67
C PHE A 95 10.70 4.85 -0.80
N LEU A 96 9.58 5.29 -0.23
CA LEU A 96 8.68 4.40 0.50
C LEU A 96 8.21 3.24 -0.37
N CYS A 97 7.75 3.54 -1.58
CA CYS A 97 7.26 2.51 -2.50
C CYS A 97 8.36 1.51 -2.84
N TYR A 98 9.55 1.97 -3.26
CA TYR A 98 10.66 1.08 -3.61
C TYR A 98 11.11 0.24 -2.42
N SER A 99 11.07 0.79 -1.20
CA SER A 99 11.42 0.05 0.01
C SER A 99 10.49 -1.12 0.29
N LEU A 100 9.24 -1.06 -0.20
CA LEU A 100 8.20 -2.05 0.08
C LEU A 100 7.90 -3.00 -1.08
N MET A 101 8.24 -2.64 -2.32
CA MET A 101 7.84 -3.41 -3.51
C MET A 101 8.19 -4.89 -3.43
N PHE A 102 9.38 -5.21 -2.98
CA PHE A 102 9.87 -6.59 -2.86
C PHE A 102 10.34 -6.90 -1.44
N TYR A 103 9.65 -6.34 -0.47
CA TYR A 103 9.94 -6.55 0.95
C TYR A 103 9.88 -8.05 1.29
N ASN A 104 10.83 -8.51 2.09
CA ASN A 104 10.84 -9.89 2.54
C ASN A 104 9.74 -10.10 3.59
N THR A 105 8.68 -10.76 3.19
CA THR A 105 7.50 -11.00 4.04
C THR A 105 7.52 -12.38 4.71
N GLU A 106 8.60 -13.13 4.58
CA GLU A 106 8.73 -14.42 5.24
C GLU A 106 8.55 -14.28 6.76
N GLY A 107 7.65 -15.08 7.32
CA GLY A 107 7.31 -15.02 8.74
C GLY A 107 6.34 -13.89 9.11
N LEU A 108 5.99 -13.01 8.18
CA LEU A 108 5.08 -11.88 8.43
C LEU A 108 3.66 -12.11 7.93
N VAL A 109 3.50 -12.94 6.90
CA VAL A 109 2.20 -13.22 6.30
C VAL A 109 1.65 -14.56 6.81
N ASN A 110 0.34 -14.61 6.97
CA ASN A 110 -0.40 -15.78 7.46
C ASN A 110 -1.30 -16.33 6.36
N GLY A 111 -1.63 -17.62 6.46
CA GLY A 111 -2.54 -18.29 5.54
C GLY A 111 -1.83 -19.20 4.56
N ALA A 112 -2.43 -20.35 4.27
CA ALA A 112 -1.88 -21.35 3.35
C ALA A 112 -2.26 -21.08 1.91
N THR A 113 -3.52 -20.71 1.67
CA THR A 113 -4.10 -20.52 0.33
C THR A 113 -4.10 -19.05 -0.07
N ARG A 114 -4.50 -18.18 0.86
CA ARG A 114 -4.53 -16.74 0.66
C ARG A 114 -3.79 -16.06 1.80
N GLN A 115 -2.56 -15.67 1.54
CA GLN A 115 -1.70 -15.05 2.55
C GLN A 115 -2.19 -13.64 2.87
N LYS A 116 -2.08 -13.29 4.15
CA LYS A 116 -2.52 -11.99 4.65
C LYS A 116 -1.43 -11.32 5.48
N LEU A 117 -1.15 -10.07 5.15
CA LEU A 117 -0.31 -9.17 5.93
C LEU A 117 -1.23 -8.26 6.75
N THR A 118 -1.44 -8.58 8.02
CA THR A 118 -2.33 -7.80 8.89
C THR A 118 -1.78 -6.40 9.14
N GLN A 119 -2.66 -5.46 9.46
CA GLN A 119 -2.23 -4.09 9.79
C GLN A 119 -1.31 -4.06 11.01
N THR A 120 -1.57 -4.86 12.03
CA THR A 120 -0.73 -4.94 13.23
C THR A 120 0.72 -5.32 12.87
N THR A 121 0.89 -6.31 12.02
CA THR A 121 2.23 -6.73 11.54
C THR A 121 2.83 -5.67 10.64
N MET A 122 2.06 -5.14 9.71
CA MET A 122 2.51 -4.12 8.75
C MET A 122 3.05 -2.89 9.46
N ARG A 123 2.42 -2.43 10.53
CA ARG A 123 2.85 -1.28 11.32
C ARG A 123 4.28 -1.39 11.83
N LYS A 124 4.75 -2.61 12.07
CA LYS A 124 6.08 -2.91 12.62
C LYS A 124 7.12 -3.19 11.55
N MET A 125 6.77 -3.15 10.27
CA MET A 125 7.73 -3.31 9.18
C MET A 125 8.72 -2.14 9.20
N LEU A 126 9.96 -2.44 8.82
CA LEU A 126 11.09 -1.51 8.92
C LEU A 126 11.57 -1.09 7.54
N ILE A 127 11.80 0.20 7.36
CA ILE A 127 12.47 0.74 6.18
C ILE A 127 13.66 1.59 6.61
N PRO A 128 14.66 1.80 5.71
CA PRO A 128 15.83 2.59 6.06
C PRO A 128 15.47 4.03 6.44
N ASN A 129 16.02 4.51 7.55
CA ASN A 129 15.87 5.88 8.00
C ASN A 129 17.01 6.73 7.43
N LEU A 130 16.75 7.33 6.27
CA LEU A 130 17.71 8.18 5.58
C LEU A 130 17.21 9.63 5.56
N SER A 131 18.13 10.59 5.42
CA SER A 131 17.74 11.97 5.13
C SER A 131 17.02 12.03 3.78
N ILE A 132 16.16 13.02 3.59
CA ILE A 132 15.41 13.17 2.34
C ILE A 132 16.33 13.22 1.12
N GLU A 133 17.49 13.83 1.25
CA GLU A 133 18.49 13.90 0.17
C GLU A 133 19.00 12.51 -0.23
N ASN A 134 19.26 11.65 0.75
CA ASN A 134 19.77 10.30 0.51
C ASN A 134 18.69 9.36 -0.01
N GLN A 135 17.42 9.65 0.25
CA GLN A 135 16.28 8.87 -0.29
C GLN A 135 16.14 9.02 -1.80
N LEU A 136 16.70 10.06 -2.38
CA LEU A 136 16.57 10.37 -3.82
C LEU A 136 17.62 9.68 -4.69
N TYR A 137 18.50 8.88 -4.10
CA TYR A 137 19.54 8.14 -4.84
C TYR A 137 19.26 6.65 -4.97
#